data_bc45985bf691706d270c50f8e05d6bd4
#
_entry.id   bc45985bf691706d270c50f8e05d6bd4
#
_cell.length_a   1.000
_cell.length_b   1.000
_cell.length_c   1.000
_cell.angle_alpha   90.00
_cell.angle_beta   90.00
_cell.angle_gamma   90.00
#
_symmetry.space_group_name_H-M   'P 1'
#
loop_
_entity.id
_entity.type
_entity.pdbx_description
1 polymer ?
#
loop_
_entity_poly.entity_id
_entity_poly.type
_entity_poly.pdbx_seq_one_letter_code
_entity_poly.pdbx_strand_id
1 'polypeptide(L)'
;MTRITRHLIFIGILALLFAAGIWQDGTVAQDTKIPALSELNEDEKITEKASLGARTWIIPTPVWVIGSYDKEGKPNVMTSSWVGICCSKPASLMTCLREATYTHGNIMERKAFTVNIASESYAPYAAYVGRVSGRDVNKFETTGLTPVKSALVDAPYIKEFPLVIECKLTQTVELGLHTMFIGEIMDIKADRSILSEEGAPDIEKLKPFVFTPGSSKFYGMGKLVGNVSDLAKEAEKK
;
A
#
# COMPACT_ATOMS: atom_id res chain seq x y z
N MET A 1 -42.32 14.52 -47.57
CA MET A 1 -43.06 15.16 -46.50
C MET A 1 -42.99 14.24 -45.28
N THR A 2 -42.09 14.61 -44.40
CA THR A 2 -42.27 15.02 -43.02
C THR A 2 -42.68 13.93 -42.04
N ARG A 3 -41.77 13.48 -41.21
CA ARG A 3 -41.76 13.77 -39.78
C ARG A 3 -40.46 13.22 -39.14
N ILE A 4 -39.56 14.14 -38.92
CA ILE A 4 -38.47 14.00 -37.94
C ILE A 4 -39.13 14.27 -36.58
N THR A 5 -39.02 13.35 -35.64
CA THR A 5 -39.38 13.59 -34.23
C THR A 5 -38.24 13.14 -33.34
N ARG A 6 -37.50 14.10 -32.85
CA ARG A 6 -36.94 14.34 -31.52
C ARG A 6 -36.92 13.12 -30.58
N HIS A 7 -35.74 12.56 -30.39
CA HIS A 7 -35.30 11.96 -29.12
C HIS A 7 -33.86 12.36 -28.87
N LEU A 8 -33.72 13.57 -28.39
CA LEU A 8 -32.50 14.06 -27.76
C LEU A 8 -32.87 14.42 -26.32
N ILE A 9 -31.93 14.16 -25.43
CA ILE A 9 -31.88 14.64 -24.04
C ILE A 9 -32.59 13.74 -23.03
N PHE A 10 -31.89 12.69 -22.55
CA PHE A 10 -31.93 12.27 -21.15
C PHE A 10 -30.76 11.29 -20.84
N ILE A 11 -29.51 11.67 -21.16
CA ILE A 11 -28.30 11.02 -20.63
C ILE A 11 -27.33 12.14 -20.28
N GLY A 12 -27.48 12.69 -19.11
CA GLY A 12 -26.62 13.79 -18.71
C GLY A 12 -26.73 14.27 -17.28
N ILE A 13 -27.43 13.58 -16.39
CA ILE A 13 -27.52 14.01 -14.97
C ILE A 13 -27.59 12.78 -14.06
N LEU A 14 -26.60 11.90 -14.12
CA LEU A 14 -26.44 10.86 -13.08
C LEU A 14 -24.98 10.59 -12.69
N ALA A 15 -24.04 11.37 -13.19
CA ALA A 15 -22.62 11.23 -12.86
C ALA A 15 -22.10 12.30 -11.89
N LEU A 16 -22.94 13.20 -11.39
CA LEU A 16 -22.55 14.29 -10.48
C LEU A 16 -23.13 14.17 -9.06
N LEU A 17 -23.85 13.10 -8.74
CA LEU A 17 -24.49 12.95 -7.41
C LEU A 17 -23.75 12.02 -6.45
N PHE A 18 -22.64 11.40 -6.84
CA PHE A 18 -21.84 10.57 -5.91
C PHE A 18 -20.61 11.26 -5.34
N ALA A 19 -20.24 12.45 -5.85
CA ALA A 19 -19.22 13.31 -5.24
C ALA A 19 -19.84 14.36 -4.27
N ALA A 20 -21.16 14.51 -4.26
CA ALA A 20 -21.86 15.51 -3.44
C ALA A 20 -22.47 14.95 -2.14
N GLY A 21 -22.38 13.64 -1.92
CA GLY A 21 -22.94 13.01 -0.71
C GLY A 21 -22.17 13.25 0.58
N ILE A 22 -20.98 13.90 0.51
CA ILE A 22 -20.18 14.26 1.68
C ILE A 22 -20.22 15.78 1.96
N TRP A 23 -20.92 16.58 1.08
CA TRP A 23 -20.92 18.04 1.15
C TRP A 23 -22.33 18.65 1.07
N GLN A 24 -23.37 18.03 1.64
CA GLN A 24 -24.73 18.57 1.66
C GLN A 24 -25.29 18.90 3.05
N ASP A 25 -24.43 19.22 4.01
CA ASP A 25 -24.85 20.15 5.05
C ASP A 25 -23.97 21.39 4.93
N GLY A 26 -24.42 22.33 4.10
CA GLY A 26 -23.76 23.60 3.80
C GLY A 26 -23.86 24.61 4.94
N THR A 27 -23.57 24.19 6.14
CA THR A 27 -23.05 25.04 7.19
C THR A 27 -21.57 24.74 7.32
N VAL A 28 -20.75 25.40 6.50
CA VAL A 28 -19.37 25.65 6.87
C VAL A 28 -19.47 26.35 8.23
N ALA A 29 -19.19 25.60 9.30
CA ALA A 29 -19.05 26.16 10.62
C ALA A 29 -17.93 27.22 10.55
N GLN A 30 -18.31 28.48 10.61
CA GLN A 30 -17.44 29.64 10.44
C GLN A 30 -16.56 29.92 11.67
N ASP A 31 -16.34 28.91 12.57
CA ASP A 31 -15.47 29.04 13.74
C ASP A 31 -14.79 27.73 14.10
N THR A 32 -14.20 27.03 13.11
CA THR A 32 -13.30 25.91 13.40
C THR A 32 -11.95 26.44 13.81
N LYS A 33 -11.74 26.63 15.10
CA LYS A 33 -10.48 27.04 15.68
C LYS A 33 -9.57 25.83 15.83
N ILE A 34 -8.73 25.57 14.81
CA ILE A 34 -7.60 24.66 14.99
C ILE A 34 -6.80 25.12 16.21
N PRO A 35 -6.36 24.22 17.12
CA PRO A 35 -5.56 24.61 18.29
C PRO A 35 -4.42 25.53 17.89
N ALA A 36 -4.25 26.63 18.59
CA ALA A 36 -3.11 27.49 18.31
C ALA A 36 -1.81 26.71 18.57
N LEU A 37 -0.81 26.90 17.73
CA LEU A 37 0.49 26.24 17.92
C LEU A 37 1.11 26.50 19.30
N SER A 38 0.68 27.60 19.96
CA SER A 38 1.05 27.94 21.35
C SER A 38 0.51 26.94 22.38
N GLU A 39 -0.53 26.17 22.05
CA GLU A 39 -1.15 25.18 22.93
C GLU A 39 -0.48 23.79 22.84
N LEU A 40 0.42 23.60 21.86
CA LEU A 40 1.24 22.39 21.74
C LEU A 40 2.32 22.39 22.83
N ASN A 41 2.75 21.18 23.23
CA ASN A 41 3.87 21.02 24.16
C ASN A 41 5.11 21.74 23.66
N GLU A 42 5.91 22.31 24.57
CA GLU A 42 7.16 23.02 24.21
C GLU A 42 8.10 22.14 23.39
N ASP A 43 8.16 20.83 23.67
CA ASP A 43 8.98 19.85 22.94
C ASP A 43 8.50 19.59 21.49
N GLU A 44 7.25 19.97 21.15
CA GLU A 44 6.66 19.85 19.81
C GLU A 44 6.80 21.14 18.99
N LYS A 45 7.25 22.23 19.61
CA LYS A 45 7.51 23.50 18.94
C LYS A 45 8.82 23.45 18.17
N ILE A 46 8.75 23.02 16.90
CA ILE A 46 9.91 22.99 16.02
C ILE A 46 10.17 24.40 15.52
N THR A 47 11.31 24.97 15.90
CA THR A 47 11.69 26.33 15.56
C THR A 47 12.66 26.41 14.38
N GLU A 48 13.46 25.36 14.12
CA GLU A 48 14.47 25.37 13.06
C GLU A 48 14.48 24.05 12.28
N LYS A 49 14.64 24.14 10.97
CA LYS A 49 14.74 22.99 10.05
C LYS A 49 16.11 22.97 9.41
N ALA A 50 16.85 21.87 9.61
CA ALA A 50 18.09 21.63 8.88
C ALA A 50 17.79 21.09 7.46
N SER A 51 18.52 21.57 6.45
CA SER A 51 18.45 20.99 5.11
C SER A 51 19.22 19.67 5.09
N LEU A 52 18.58 18.60 4.63
CA LEU A 52 19.18 17.28 4.46
C LEU A 52 19.59 16.99 3.00
N GLY A 53 19.34 17.92 2.07
CA GLY A 53 19.53 17.73 0.65
C GLY A 53 18.55 16.73 0.02
N ALA A 54 18.77 16.39 -1.26
CA ALA A 54 17.93 15.43 -1.99
C ALA A 54 18.27 14.00 -1.58
N ARG A 55 17.46 13.41 -0.71
CA ARG A 55 17.62 12.05 -0.16
C ARG A 55 16.28 11.33 -0.08
N THR A 56 16.33 10.01 -0.02
CA THR A 56 15.15 9.15 0.15
C THR A 56 14.85 8.84 1.63
N TRP A 57 15.19 9.74 2.53
CA TRP A 57 15.00 9.58 3.98
C TRP A 57 13.59 9.97 4.45
N ILE A 58 12.61 9.47 3.76
CA ILE A 58 11.20 9.66 4.10
C ILE A 58 10.79 8.53 5.01
N ILE A 59 10.34 8.83 6.23
CA ILE A 59 9.98 7.87 7.28
C ILE A 59 8.55 8.11 7.78
N PRO A 60 7.83 7.04 8.12
CA PRO A 60 8.16 5.65 7.85
C PRO A 60 7.78 5.24 6.42
N THR A 61 8.35 4.14 5.91
CA THR A 61 7.88 3.48 4.70
C THR A 61 7.31 2.09 5.03
N PRO A 62 6.29 1.60 4.30
CA PRO A 62 5.78 0.25 4.49
C PRO A 62 6.85 -0.81 4.21
N VAL A 63 6.65 -2.01 4.74
CA VAL A 63 7.43 -3.20 4.40
C VAL A 63 6.52 -4.22 3.78
N TRP A 64 6.62 -4.41 2.46
CA TRP A 64 5.85 -5.40 1.72
C TRP A 64 6.76 -6.45 1.11
N VAL A 65 6.32 -7.69 1.09
CA VAL A 65 7.04 -8.78 0.43
C VAL A 65 6.35 -9.11 -0.89
N ILE A 66 7.06 -8.87 -1.98
CA ILE A 66 6.57 -9.03 -3.36
C ILE A 66 6.82 -10.47 -3.80
N GLY A 67 5.77 -11.20 -4.16
CA GLY A 67 5.83 -12.55 -4.71
C GLY A 67 5.79 -12.55 -6.24
N SER A 68 6.59 -13.39 -6.86
CA SER A 68 6.63 -13.56 -8.32
C SER A 68 7.08 -14.97 -8.70
N TYR A 69 6.63 -15.48 -9.84
CA TYR A 69 7.24 -16.66 -10.47
C TYR A 69 8.33 -16.24 -11.46
N ASP A 70 9.38 -17.02 -11.56
CA ASP A 70 10.31 -16.87 -12.68
C ASP A 70 9.74 -17.53 -13.97
N LYS A 71 10.52 -17.50 -15.05
CA LYS A 71 10.12 -18.07 -16.34
C LYS A 71 9.89 -19.57 -16.30
N GLU A 72 10.53 -20.30 -15.38
CA GLU A 72 10.36 -21.74 -15.17
C GLU A 72 9.22 -22.07 -14.19
N GLY A 73 8.56 -21.06 -13.63
CA GLY A 73 7.49 -21.24 -12.62
C GLY A 73 8.01 -21.47 -11.21
N LYS A 74 9.29 -21.20 -10.93
CA LYS A 74 9.85 -21.27 -9.59
C LYS A 74 9.40 -20.06 -8.76
N PRO A 75 8.85 -20.25 -7.55
CA PRO A 75 8.40 -19.16 -6.70
C PRO A 75 9.59 -18.38 -6.13
N ASN A 76 9.44 -17.05 -6.09
CA ASN A 76 10.40 -16.14 -5.51
C ASN A 76 9.68 -15.02 -4.76
N VAL A 77 10.31 -14.49 -3.73
CA VAL A 77 9.85 -13.34 -2.95
C VAL A 77 10.96 -12.33 -2.71
N MET A 78 10.59 -11.06 -2.54
CA MET A 78 11.52 -9.97 -2.29
C MET A 78 10.86 -8.88 -1.44
N THR A 79 11.53 -8.39 -0.41
CA THR A 79 11.05 -7.25 0.36
C THR A 79 11.26 -5.94 -0.39
N SER A 80 10.22 -5.13 -0.42
CA SER A 80 10.23 -3.77 -0.97
C SER A 80 9.62 -2.79 0.03
N SER A 81 10.19 -1.58 0.08
CA SER A 81 9.68 -0.46 0.87
C SER A 81 9.37 0.77 0.01
N TRP A 82 9.64 0.71 -1.28
CA TRP A 82 9.20 1.70 -2.28
C TRP A 82 7.86 1.25 -2.86
N VAL A 83 6.80 1.36 -2.05
CA VAL A 83 5.47 0.77 -2.30
C VAL A 83 4.37 1.71 -1.81
N GLY A 84 3.18 1.60 -2.39
CA GLY A 84 2.02 2.38 -1.97
C GLY A 84 0.77 2.15 -2.81
N ILE A 85 -0.37 2.61 -2.30
CA ILE A 85 -1.61 2.69 -3.07
C ILE A 85 -1.46 3.87 -4.04
N CYS A 86 -1.82 3.68 -5.31
CA CYS A 86 -1.71 4.73 -6.33
C CYS A 86 -3.03 5.09 -7.02
N CYS A 87 -4.07 4.26 -6.92
CA CYS A 87 -5.39 4.57 -7.48
C CYS A 87 -6.50 3.85 -6.70
N SER A 88 -7.64 4.54 -6.54
CA SER A 88 -8.82 3.96 -5.89
C SER A 88 -9.78 3.28 -6.88
N LYS A 89 -9.78 3.71 -8.16
CA LYS A 89 -10.67 3.14 -9.19
C LYS A 89 -10.01 3.24 -10.59
N PRO A 90 -9.57 2.12 -11.18
CA PRO A 90 -9.52 0.80 -10.55
C PRO A 90 -8.57 0.78 -9.34
N ALA A 91 -8.88 -0.05 -8.34
CA ALA A 91 -8.04 -0.19 -7.17
C ALA A 91 -6.64 -0.66 -7.59
N SER A 92 -5.62 0.13 -7.30
CA SER A 92 -4.27 -0.14 -7.79
C SER A 92 -3.22 0.26 -6.77
N LEU A 93 -2.13 -0.49 -6.76
CA LEU A 93 -0.96 -0.20 -5.96
C LEU A 93 0.30 -0.16 -6.83
N MET A 94 1.37 0.41 -6.31
CA MET A 94 2.65 0.45 -6.98
C MET A 94 3.77 -0.16 -6.13
N THR A 95 4.76 -0.72 -6.81
CA THR A 95 6.07 -1.06 -6.24
C THR A 95 7.17 -0.63 -7.19
N CYS A 96 8.24 -0.02 -6.66
CA CYS A 96 9.39 0.37 -7.46
C CYS A 96 10.56 -0.60 -7.19
N LEU A 97 11.03 -1.27 -8.22
CA LEU A 97 12.10 -2.24 -8.15
C LEU A 97 13.26 -1.85 -9.06
N ARG A 98 14.47 -2.15 -8.65
CA ARG A 98 15.65 -1.95 -9.50
C ARG A 98 15.69 -3.05 -10.57
N GLU A 99 16.03 -2.69 -11.79
CA GLU A 99 16.18 -3.63 -12.91
C GLU A 99 17.10 -4.81 -12.58
N ALA A 100 18.14 -4.57 -11.79
CA ALA A 100 19.08 -5.60 -11.36
C ALA A 100 18.46 -6.68 -10.45
N THR A 101 17.24 -6.48 -9.91
CA THR A 101 16.61 -7.47 -9.02
C THR A 101 16.00 -8.62 -9.82
N TYR A 102 16.02 -9.82 -9.23
CA TYR A 102 15.41 -11.00 -9.85
C TYR A 102 13.90 -10.84 -10.03
N THR A 103 13.25 -10.27 -9.03
CA THR A 103 11.80 -10.03 -9.01
C THR A 103 11.35 -9.06 -10.11
N HIS A 104 12.19 -8.07 -10.49
CA HIS A 104 11.89 -7.16 -11.59
C HIS A 104 11.68 -7.94 -12.90
N GLY A 105 12.64 -8.77 -13.31
CA GLY A 105 12.54 -9.60 -14.51
C GLY A 105 11.33 -10.55 -14.47
N ASN A 106 11.08 -11.14 -13.32
CA ASN A 106 9.95 -12.04 -13.10
C ASN A 106 8.61 -11.34 -13.36
N ILE A 107 8.41 -10.14 -12.80
CA ILE A 107 7.17 -9.36 -13.00
C ILE A 107 7.04 -8.90 -14.45
N MET A 108 8.14 -8.50 -15.07
CA MET A 108 8.14 -8.13 -16.51
C MET A 108 7.69 -9.29 -17.40
N GLU A 109 8.11 -10.51 -17.08
CA GLU A 109 7.76 -11.73 -17.82
C GLU A 109 6.31 -12.17 -17.55
N ARG A 110 5.94 -12.35 -16.27
CA ARG A 110 4.65 -12.93 -15.86
C ARG A 110 3.49 -11.93 -15.87
N LYS A 111 3.76 -10.64 -15.93
CA LYS A 111 2.76 -9.56 -15.89
C LYS A 111 1.86 -9.64 -14.64
N ALA A 112 2.39 -10.19 -13.55
CA ALA A 112 1.68 -10.41 -12.30
C ALA A 112 2.65 -10.43 -11.12
N PHE A 113 2.13 -10.06 -9.95
CA PHE A 113 2.84 -10.18 -8.68
C PHE A 113 1.85 -10.22 -7.52
N THR A 114 2.31 -10.66 -6.36
CA THR A 114 1.56 -10.52 -5.12
C THR A 114 2.26 -9.55 -4.18
N VAL A 115 1.47 -8.94 -3.31
CA VAL A 115 1.96 -8.21 -2.14
C VAL A 115 1.56 -8.98 -0.91
N ASN A 116 2.54 -9.29 -0.05
CA ASN A 116 2.34 -10.05 1.17
C ASN A 116 2.75 -9.17 2.34
N ILE A 117 1.83 -8.90 3.26
CA ILE A 117 2.06 -8.07 4.43
C ILE A 117 2.23 -8.97 5.65
N ALA A 118 3.42 -8.90 6.22
CA ALA A 118 3.81 -9.71 7.36
C ALA A 118 3.45 -9.02 8.68
N SER A 119 3.21 -9.83 9.72
CA SER A 119 3.24 -9.35 11.11
C SER A 119 4.68 -9.22 11.61
N GLU A 120 4.87 -8.50 12.72
CA GLU A 120 6.19 -8.28 13.37
C GLU A 120 6.96 -9.57 13.63
N SER A 121 6.28 -10.68 13.94
CA SER A 121 6.92 -11.99 14.17
C SER A 121 7.67 -12.50 12.95
N TYR A 122 7.31 -12.06 11.75
CA TYR A 122 7.96 -12.44 10.49
C TYR A 122 9.00 -11.40 10.01
N ALA A 123 9.31 -10.38 10.81
CA ALA A 123 10.30 -9.38 10.43
C ALA A 123 11.68 -9.96 10.07
N PRO A 124 12.22 -10.99 10.75
CA PRO A 124 13.47 -11.61 10.34
C PRO A 124 13.43 -12.24 8.94
N TYR A 125 12.29 -12.85 8.57
CA TYR A 125 12.09 -13.44 7.24
C TYR A 125 12.02 -12.36 6.17
N ALA A 126 11.26 -11.28 6.41
CA ALA A 126 11.21 -10.15 5.51
C ALA A 126 12.59 -9.51 5.31
N ALA A 127 13.38 -9.35 6.38
CA ALA A 127 14.75 -8.85 6.29
C ALA A 127 15.63 -9.77 5.44
N TYR A 128 15.55 -11.08 5.65
CA TYR A 128 16.36 -12.07 4.90
C TYR A 128 16.01 -12.04 3.41
N VAL A 129 14.73 -12.19 3.04
CA VAL A 129 14.33 -12.27 1.63
C VAL A 129 14.56 -10.97 0.86
N GLY A 130 14.68 -9.84 1.56
CA GLY A 130 15.07 -8.55 0.99
C GLY A 130 16.58 -8.40 0.74
N ARG A 131 17.41 -9.21 1.43
CA ARG A 131 18.86 -9.09 1.42
C ARG A 131 19.53 -10.02 0.40
N VAL A 132 18.93 -11.18 0.11
CA VAL A 132 19.52 -12.18 -0.81
C VAL A 132 18.81 -12.18 -2.15
N SER A 133 19.52 -12.61 -3.21
CA SER A 133 18.92 -12.74 -4.56
C SER A 133 18.30 -14.11 -4.75
N GLY A 134 17.11 -14.16 -5.39
CA GLY A 134 16.48 -15.41 -5.83
C GLY A 134 17.23 -16.14 -6.96
N ARG A 135 18.23 -15.48 -7.58
CA ARG A 135 19.14 -16.13 -8.53
C ARG A 135 20.11 -17.07 -7.83
N ASP A 136 20.49 -16.72 -6.60
CA ASP A 136 21.56 -17.41 -5.87
C ASP A 136 21.02 -18.43 -4.88
N VAL A 137 19.81 -18.17 -4.32
CA VAL A 137 19.22 -19.04 -3.28
C VAL A 137 17.72 -19.26 -3.51
N ASN A 138 17.23 -20.44 -3.12
CA ASN A 138 15.80 -20.69 -3.01
C ASN A 138 15.31 -20.14 -1.65
N LYS A 139 14.70 -18.99 -1.68
CA LYS A 139 14.28 -18.26 -0.47
C LYS A 139 13.20 -19.01 0.33
N PHE A 140 12.29 -19.70 -0.34
CA PHE A 140 11.26 -20.50 0.33
C PHE A 140 11.86 -21.71 1.07
N GLU A 141 12.77 -22.43 0.43
CA GLU A 141 13.46 -23.56 1.07
C GLU A 141 14.31 -23.10 2.27
N THR A 142 15.05 -21.99 2.11
CA THR A 142 15.91 -21.48 3.18
C THR A 142 15.12 -20.96 4.38
N THR A 143 13.97 -20.34 4.14
CA THR A 143 13.15 -19.76 5.21
C THR A 143 12.11 -20.71 5.79
N GLY A 144 11.80 -21.81 5.09
CA GLY A 144 10.68 -22.69 5.45
C GLY A 144 9.30 -22.09 5.19
N LEU A 145 9.20 -20.91 4.58
CA LEU A 145 7.93 -20.30 4.16
C LEU A 145 7.29 -21.13 3.05
N THR A 146 5.97 -21.17 3.01
CA THR A 146 5.21 -21.99 2.06
C THR A 146 4.68 -21.14 0.91
N PRO A 147 5.14 -21.35 -0.35
CA PRO A 147 4.55 -20.70 -1.50
C PRO A 147 3.19 -21.31 -1.84
N VAL A 148 2.19 -20.48 -2.06
CA VAL A 148 0.87 -20.88 -2.52
C VAL A 148 0.57 -20.18 -3.85
N LYS A 149 0.02 -20.94 -4.80
CA LYS A 149 -0.38 -20.37 -6.09
C LYS A 149 -1.59 -19.46 -5.90
N SER A 150 -1.52 -18.25 -6.45
CA SER A 150 -2.65 -17.32 -6.51
C SER A 150 -3.77 -17.87 -7.39
N ALA A 151 -5.01 -17.48 -7.07
CA ALA A 151 -6.18 -17.90 -7.83
C ALA A 151 -6.42 -17.06 -9.07
N LEU A 152 -6.11 -15.75 -9.02
CA LEU A 152 -6.49 -14.79 -10.06
C LEU A 152 -5.29 -14.25 -10.85
N VAL A 153 -4.06 -14.47 -10.39
CA VAL A 153 -2.85 -13.96 -11.05
C VAL A 153 -1.75 -15.02 -11.08
N ASP A 154 -0.85 -14.93 -12.06
CA ASP A 154 0.28 -15.85 -12.19
C ASP A 154 1.47 -15.43 -11.30
N ALA A 155 1.23 -15.45 -9.99
CA ALA A 155 2.23 -15.17 -8.97
C ALA A 155 1.95 -15.96 -7.68
N PRO A 156 2.98 -16.33 -6.89
CA PRO A 156 2.81 -17.01 -5.62
C PRO A 156 2.57 -16.00 -4.51
N TYR A 157 1.85 -16.44 -3.45
CA TYR A 157 1.84 -15.73 -2.18
C TYR A 157 2.43 -16.59 -1.05
N ILE A 158 2.71 -15.98 0.09
CA ILE A 158 3.25 -16.64 1.28
C ILE A 158 2.08 -17.04 2.18
N LYS A 159 1.94 -18.34 2.44
CA LYS A 159 0.85 -18.88 3.25
C LYS A 159 0.80 -18.32 4.67
N GLU A 160 1.95 -18.11 5.29
CA GLU A 160 2.10 -17.71 6.67
C GLU A 160 1.86 -16.20 6.90
N PHE A 161 1.79 -15.41 5.84
CA PHE A 161 1.57 -13.97 5.97
C PHE A 161 0.08 -13.65 5.96
N PRO A 162 -0.42 -12.93 6.98
CA PRO A 162 -1.85 -12.85 7.24
C PRO A 162 -2.64 -11.97 6.26
N LEU A 163 -1.98 -11.13 5.45
CA LEU A 163 -2.64 -10.28 4.46
C LEU A 163 -1.91 -10.35 3.12
N VAL A 164 -2.64 -10.71 2.07
CA VAL A 164 -2.11 -10.93 0.71
C VAL A 164 -2.95 -10.18 -0.30
N ILE A 165 -2.30 -9.53 -1.25
CA ILE A 165 -2.94 -8.81 -2.35
C ILE A 165 -2.46 -9.42 -3.67
N GLU A 166 -3.38 -9.87 -4.52
CA GLU A 166 -3.11 -10.39 -5.85
C GLU A 166 -3.18 -9.25 -6.87
N CYS A 167 -2.11 -9.02 -7.63
CA CYS A 167 -1.99 -7.89 -8.53
C CYS A 167 -1.68 -8.31 -9.97
N LYS A 168 -2.47 -7.78 -10.91
CA LYS A 168 -2.19 -7.86 -12.34
C LYS A 168 -1.42 -6.61 -12.76
N LEU A 169 -0.25 -6.79 -13.37
CA LEU A 169 0.52 -5.66 -13.91
C LEU A 169 -0.26 -4.95 -15.03
N THR A 170 -0.46 -3.65 -14.89
CA THR A 170 -1.14 -2.81 -15.88
C THR A 170 -0.22 -1.83 -16.57
N GLN A 171 0.77 -1.29 -15.85
CA GLN A 171 1.70 -0.29 -16.38
C GLN A 171 3.08 -0.42 -15.74
N THR A 172 4.09 0.01 -16.47
CA THR A 172 5.45 0.24 -15.96
C THR A 172 5.90 1.65 -16.31
N VAL A 173 6.63 2.29 -15.39
CA VAL A 173 7.22 3.61 -15.62
C VAL A 173 8.68 3.56 -15.23
N GLU A 174 9.56 3.90 -16.18
CA GLU A 174 11.00 3.98 -15.92
C GLU A 174 11.35 5.27 -15.17
N LEU A 175 12.00 5.13 -14.01
CA LEU A 175 12.37 6.23 -13.11
C LEU A 175 13.88 6.30 -12.88
N GLY A 176 14.67 6.02 -13.89
CA GLY A 176 16.12 5.93 -13.78
C GLY A 176 16.56 4.61 -13.15
N LEU A 177 17.04 4.60 -11.88
CA LEU A 177 17.50 3.37 -11.21
C LEU A 177 16.37 2.34 -10.97
N HIS A 178 15.13 2.78 -10.93
CA HIS A 178 13.95 1.96 -10.61
C HIS A 178 12.93 2.00 -11.74
N THR A 179 12.28 0.89 -11.95
CA THR A 179 11.02 0.79 -12.68
C THR A 179 9.88 0.74 -11.68
N MET A 180 8.91 1.63 -11.82
CA MET A 180 7.65 1.57 -11.08
C MET A 180 6.69 0.62 -11.78
N PHE A 181 6.25 -0.40 -11.07
CA PHE A 181 5.24 -1.37 -11.50
C PHE A 181 3.89 -0.97 -10.88
N ILE A 182 2.89 -0.70 -11.72
CA ILE A 182 1.52 -0.42 -11.29
C ILE A 182 0.70 -1.68 -11.51
N GLY A 183 0.16 -2.22 -10.43
CA GLY A 183 -0.67 -3.41 -10.43
C GLY A 183 -2.10 -3.11 -10.04
N GLU A 184 -3.06 -3.51 -10.87
CA GLU A 184 -4.47 -3.55 -10.51
C GLU A 184 -4.70 -4.65 -9.48
N ILE A 185 -5.37 -4.32 -8.39
CA ILE A 185 -5.72 -5.26 -7.31
C ILE A 185 -6.87 -6.13 -7.80
N MET A 186 -6.59 -7.42 -7.94
CA MET A 186 -7.57 -8.42 -8.37
C MET A 186 -8.31 -9.05 -7.18
N ASP A 187 -7.61 -9.19 -6.04
CA ASP A 187 -8.17 -9.73 -4.80
C ASP A 187 -7.30 -9.37 -3.60
N ILE A 188 -7.92 -9.29 -2.43
CA ILE A 188 -7.25 -9.18 -1.14
C ILE A 188 -7.69 -10.35 -0.28
N LYS A 189 -6.74 -11.17 0.17
CA LYS A 189 -6.96 -12.29 1.09
C LYS A 189 -6.41 -11.93 2.46
N ALA A 190 -7.21 -12.18 3.47
CA ALA A 190 -6.84 -11.94 4.85
C ALA A 190 -7.16 -13.15 5.71
N ASP A 191 -6.30 -13.48 6.65
CA ASP A 191 -6.61 -14.43 7.69
C ASP A 191 -7.78 -13.93 8.52
N ARG A 192 -8.71 -14.79 8.85
CA ARG A 192 -9.89 -14.40 9.67
C ARG A 192 -9.51 -13.82 11.03
N SER A 193 -8.38 -14.24 11.56
CA SER A 193 -7.85 -13.77 12.85
C SER A 193 -7.47 -12.30 12.88
N ILE A 194 -7.19 -11.69 11.73
CA ILE A 194 -6.83 -10.27 11.63
C ILE A 194 -8.00 -9.37 11.22
N LEU A 195 -9.21 -9.92 11.05
CA LEU A 195 -10.37 -9.13 10.66
C LEU A 195 -11.03 -8.47 11.88
N SER A 196 -11.50 -7.24 11.68
CA SER A 196 -12.40 -6.55 12.61
C SER A 196 -13.80 -7.18 12.56
N GLU A 197 -14.71 -6.72 13.41
CA GLU A 197 -16.12 -7.15 13.39
C GLU A 197 -16.82 -6.76 12.08
N GLU A 198 -16.40 -5.67 11.45
CA GLU A 198 -16.90 -5.18 10.15
C GLU A 198 -16.28 -5.94 8.96
N GLY A 199 -15.35 -6.86 9.21
CA GLY A 199 -14.70 -7.67 8.18
C GLY A 199 -13.54 -6.98 7.45
N ALA A 200 -13.04 -5.85 7.95
CA ALA A 200 -11.85 -5.18 7.44
C ALA A 200 -10.58 -5.66 8.16
N PRO A 201 -9.39 -5.62 7.53
CA PRO A 201 -8.14 -5.88 8.22
C PRO A 201 -7.92 -4.91 9.39
N ASP A 202 -7.64 -5.45 10.56
CA ASP A 202 -7.38 -4.71 11.79
C ASP A 202 -5.87 -4.62 12.03
N ILE A 203 -5.36 -3.41 12.12
CA ILE A 203 -3.92 -3.15 12.27
C ILE A 203 -3.35 -3.65 13.60
N GLU A 204 -4.14 -3.62 14.69
CA GLU A 204 -3.72 -4.10 16.01
C GLU A 204 -3.63 -5.63 16.05
N LYS A 205 -4.47 -6.33 15.27
CA LYS A 205 -4.42 -7.78 15.11
C LYS A 205 -3.34 -8.22 14.12
N LEU A 206 -3.18 -7.50 13.00
CA LEU A 206 -2.16 -7.75 11.98
C LEU A 206 -0.75 -7.49 12.50
N LYS A 207 -0.56 -6.43 13.30
CA LYS A 207 0.73 -5.96 13.81
C LYS A 207 1.79 -5.83 12.72
N PRO A 208 1.53 -5.04 11.66
CA PRO A 208 2.53 -4.82 10.63
C PRO A 208 3.68 -3.97 11.17
N PHE A 209 4.76 -3.91 10.42
CA PHE A 209 5.93 -3.10 10.77
C PHE A 209 6.35 -2.22 9.60
N VAL A 210 7.13 -1.19 9.91
CA VAL A 210 7.57 -0.17 8.97
C VAL A 210 9.09 -0.12 8.89
N PHE A 211 9.61 0.43 7.80
CA PHE A 211 11.03 0.63 7.57
C PHE A 211 11.41 2.10 7.65
N THR A 212 12.61 2.37 8.17
CA THR A 212 13.18 3.70 8.21
C THR A 212 14.39 3.79 7.28
N PRO A 213 14.23 4.37 6.06
CA PRO A 213 15.35 4.67 5.19
C PRO A 213 16.38 5.55 5.89
N GLY A 214 17.67 5.29 5.62
CA GLY A 214 18.78 5.97 6.28
C GLY A 214 19.32 5.23 7.50
N SER A 215 18.47 4.80 8.44
CA SER A 215 18.90 3.98 9.58
C SER A 215 18.83 2.48 9.33
N SER A 216 18.12 2.06 8.30
CA SER A 216 17.91 0.64 7.92
C SER A 216 17.35 -0.22 9.05
N LYS A 217 16.35 0.32 9.76
CA LYS A 217 15.69 -0.36 10.89
C LYS A 217 14.22 -0.62 10.59
N PHE A 218 13.69 -1.67 11.21
CA PHE A 218 12.25 -1.94 11.29
C PHE A 218 11.71 -1.46 12.64
N TYR A 219 10.47 -0.95 12.62
CA TYR A 219 9.73 -0.53 13.81
C TYR A 219 8.32 -1.09 13.73
N GLY A 220 7.78 -1.54 14.87
CA GLY A 220 6.38 -1.88 15.00
C GLY A 220 5.48 -0.63 14.96
N MET A 221 4.18 -0.85 14.80
CA MET A 221 3.19 0.22 14.86
C MET A 221 2.98 0.65 16.33
N GLY A 222 2.83 1.94 16.53
CA GLY A 222 2.51 2.50 17.84
C GLY A 222 1.03 2.30 18.23
N LYS A 223 0.64 2.89 19.35
CA LYS A 223 -0.75 2.90 19.83
C LYS A 223 -1.66 3.71 18.89
N LEU A 224 -2.96 3.41 18.92
CA LEU A 224 -3.99 4.24 18.29
C LEU A 224 -3.88 5.70 18.79
N VAL A 225 -3.84 6.63 17.85
CA VAL A 225 -3.85 8.08 18.16
C VAL A 225 -5.30 8.56 18.32
N GLY A 226 -6.20 8.10 17.48
CA GLY A 226 -7.62 8.45 17.52
C GLY A 226 -8.31 8.16 16.21
N ASN A 227 -9.63 8.33 16.21
CA ASN A 227 -10.45 8.22 15.02
C ASN A 227 -10.38 9.55 14.25
N VAL A 228 -10.20 9.51 12.93
CA VAL A 228 -10.05 10.73 12.10
C VAL A 228 -11.21 11.70 12.29
N SER A 229 -12.46 11.19 12.28
CA SER A 229 -13.64 12.03 12.47
C SER A 229 -13.74 12.66 13.84
N ASP A 230 -13.28 11.96 14.90
CA ASP A 230 -13.35 12.46 16.27
C ASP A 230 -12.24 13.46 16.53
N LEU A 231 -11.02 13.20 16.05
CA LEU A 231 -9.92 14.16 16.09
C LEU A 231 -10.24 15.44 15.33
N ALA A 232 -10.90 15.34 14.17
CA ALA A 232 -11.35 16.51 13.41
C ALA A 232 -12.36 17.35 14.23
N LYS A 233 -13.38 16.69 14.84
CA LYS A 233 -14.36 17.37 15.72
C LYS A 233 -13.74 18.00 16.97
N GLU A 234 -12.70 17.38 17.54
CA GLU A 234 -11.96 17.96 18.65
C GLU A 234 -11.26 19.27 18.24
N ALA A 235 -10.69 19.30 17.04
CA ALA A 235 -10.07 20.49 16.49
C ALA A 235 -11.10 21.62 16.19
N GLU A 236 -12.37 21.27 15.93
CA GLU A 236 -13.46 22.22 15.70
C GLU A 236 -13.98 22.85 16.99
N LYS A 237 -13.84 22.19 18.13
CA LYS A 237 -14.41 22.64 19.42
C LYS A 237 -13.51 23.60 20.21
N LYS A 238 -12.28 23.80 19.80
CA LYS A 238 -11.29 24.67 20.44
C LYS A 238 -11.11 25.98 19.67
#